data_fc607595d54d578c82628424cd7bffb4
#
_entry.id   fc607595d54d578c82628424cd7bffb4
#
_cell.length_a   1.000
_cell.length_b   1.000
_cell.length_c   1.000
_cell.angle_alpha   90.00
_cell.angle_beta   90.00
_cell.angle_gamma   90.00
#
_symmetry.space_group_name_H-M   'P 1'
#
loop_
_entity.id
_entity.type
_entity.pdbx_description
1 polymer ?
#
loop_
_entity_poly.entity_id
_entity_poly.type
_entity_poly.pdbx_seq_one_letter_code
_entity_poly.pdbx_strand_id
1 'polypeptide(L)'
;MTDASPVVAYWHVWVDRGVSRQARCRIGRFVLKTIPGASPQWWDDLGTSRAGVSMIVLPVGWVGEWHENPKPQWIVPLSGRWFVETMDGERVEMGPGEISFGEDQGCVPDAHGHKGHRSGTVGEEPAVLMLVQLEDGAGPAGPCRFA
;
A
#
# COMPACT_ATOMS: atom_id res chain seq x y z
N MET A 1 3.90 -26.76 -20.92
CA MET A 1 3.92 -26.54 -19.48
C MET A 1 3.00 -25.39 -19.16
N THR A 2 2.01 -25.63 -18.36
CA THR A 2 1.13 -24.56 -17.87
C THR A 2 1.69 -24.04 -16.57
N ASP A 3 2.06 -22.78 -16.58
CA ASP A 3 2.47 -22.13 -15.35
C ASP A 3 1.24 -21.91 -14.47
N ALA A 4 1.40 -22.13 -13.18
CA ALA A 4 0.36 -21.79 -12.22
C ALA A 4 0.13 -20.28 -12.24
N SER A 5 -1.12 -19.85 -12.05
CA SER A 5 -1.45 -18.44 -11.95
C SER A 5 -0.63 -17.77 -10.85
N PRO A 6 -0.01 -16.63 -11.12
CA PRO A 6 0.83 -15.95 -10.15
C PRO A 6 -0.01 -15.35 -9.01
N VAL A 7 0.68 -15.04 -7.91
CA VAL A 7 0.12 -14.31 -6.78
C VAL A 7 1.12 -13.23 -6.39
N VAL A 8 0.62 -12.02 -6.19
CA VAL A 8 1.40 -10.89 -5.69
C VAL A 8 0.86 -10.48 -4.33
N ALA A 9 1.71 -10.48 -3.32
CA ALA A 9 1.33 -10.06 -1.97
C ALA A 9 1.40 -8.53 -1.84
N TYR A 10 0.53 -7.97 -1.00
CA TYR A 10 0.60 -6.56 -0.62
C TYR A 10 0.14 -6.39 0.82
N TRP A 11 0.53 -5.29 1.43
CA TRP A 11 0.05 -4.89 2.74
C TRP A 11 -1.07 -3.88 2.58
N HIS A 12 -2.21 -4.14 3.23
CA HIS A 12 -3.35 -3.22 3.22
C HIS A 12 -3.48 -2.55 4.59
N VAL A 13 -3.32 -1.24 4.61
CA VAL A 13 -3.63 -0.42 5.78
C VAL A 13 -5.10 -0.04 5.68
N TRP A 14 -5.90 -0.46 6.65
CA TRP A 14 -7.34 -0.29 6.63
C TRP A 14 -7.85 0.07 8.03
N VAL A 15 -9.11 0.44 8.15
CA VAL A 15 -9.70 0.88 9.42
C VAL A 15 -10.78 -0.10 9.86
N ASP A 16 -10.65 -0.57 11.11
CA ASP A 16 -11.64 -1.41 11.77
C ASP A 16 -12.12 -0.65 13.01
N ARG A 17 -13.38 -0.21 12.99
CA ARG A 17 -14.00 0.51 14.10
C ARG A 17 -13.15 1.66 14.63
N GLY A 18 -12.64 2.49 13.73
CA GLY A 18 -11.83 3.67 14.06
C GLY A 18 -10.35 3.40 14.33
N VAL A 19 -9.91 2.15 14.30
CA VAL A 19 -8.53 1.74 14.55
C VAL A 19 -7.87 1.30 13.26
N SER A 20 -6.74 1.90 12.90
CA SER A 20 -5.98 1.46 11.73
C SER A 20 -5.27 0.14 12.00
N ARG A 21 -5.29 -0.73 11.02
CA ARG A 21 -4.69 -2.07 11.05
C ARG A 21 -3.98 -2.35 9.74
N GLN A 22 -3.12 -3.34 9.74
CA GLN A 22 -2.47 -3.83 8.53
C GLN A 22 -2.81 -5.29 8.30
N ALA A 23 -3.20 -5.62 7.07
CA ALA A 23 -3.47 -7.00 6.66
C ALA A 23 -2.57 -7.36 5.50
N ARG A 24 -2.00 -8.56 5.55
CA ARG A 24 -1.28 -9.10 4.40
C ARG A 24 -2.28 -9.71 3.44
N CYS A 25 -2.34 -9.16 2.23
CA CYS A 25 -3.33 -9.51 1.23
C CYS A 25 -2.66 -10.08 -0.02
N ARG A 26 -3.47 -10.63 -0.91
CA ARG A 26 -3.00 -11.29 -2.13
C ARG A 26 -3.76 -10.76 -3.33
N ILE A 27 -3.03 -10.41 -4.38
CA ILE A 27 -3.57 -10.18 -5.72
C ILE A 27 -3.40 -11.50 -6.46
N GLY A 28 -4.49 -12.16 -6.81
CA GLY A 28 -4.43 -13.52 -7.34
C GLY A 28 -5.47 -13.86 -8.40
N ARG A 29 -6.14 -12.84 -8.97
CA ARG A 29 -7.11 -13.04 -10.04
C ARG A 29 -6.50 -12.83 -11.42
N PHE A 30 -5.28 -13.30 -11.60
CA PHE A 30 -4.57 -13.15 -12.86
C PHE A 30 -5.17 -14.04 -13.94
N VAL A 31 -5.35 -13.48 -15.12
CA VAL A 31 -5.74 -14.20 -16.33
C VAL A 31 -4.70 -13.99 -17.41
N LEU A 32 -4.48 -15.01 -18.24
CA LEU A 32 -3.62 -14.86 -19.41
C LEU A 32 -4.33 -13.98 -20.43
N LYS A 33 -3.67 -12.93 -20.85
CA LYS A 33 -4.21 -11.93 -21.77
C LYS A 33 -3.18 -11.60 -22.84
N THR A 34 -3.64 -11.57 -24.08
CA THR A 34 -2.82 -11.15 -25.20
C THR A 34 -3.19 -9.74 -25.59
N ILE A 35 -2.19 -8.86 -25.64
CA ILE A 35 -2.34 -7.53 -26.20
C ILE A 35 -1.66 -7.47 -27.57
N PRO A 36 -2.09 -6.55 -28.49
CA PRO A 36 -1.48 -6.47 -29.81
C PRO A 36 0.04 -6.29 -29.76
N GLY A 37 0.76 -7.16 -30.48
CA GLY A 37 2.21 -7.10 -30.56
C GLY A 37 2.98 -7.77 -29.42
N ALA A 38 2.28 -8.38 -28.45
CA ALA A 38 2.94 -9.04 -27.32
C ALA A 38 2.47 -10.48 -27.15
N SER A 39 3.34 -11.33 -26.63
CA SER A 39 2.99 -12.68 -26.20
C SER A 39 2.04 -12.62 -25.00
N PRO A 40 1.29 -13.69 -24.71
CA PRO A 40 0.39 -13.72 -23.56
C PRO A 40 1.09 -13.37 -22.26
N GLN A 41 0.40 -12.59 -21.43
CA GLN A 41 0.88 -12.15 -20.14
C GLN A 41 -0.20 -12.40 -19.09
N TRP A 42 0.22 -12.53 -17.85
CA TRP A 42 -0.70 -12.57 -16.73
C TRP A 42 -1.14 -11.18 -16.33
N TRP A 43 -2.45 -10.94 -16.32
CA TRP A 43 -3.05 -9.66 -15.97
C TRP A 43 -4.06 -9.83 -14.82
N ASP A 44 -3.98 -8.97 -13.84
CA ASP A 44 -5.06 -8.72 -12.87
C ASP A 44 -5.38 -7.23 -12.94
N ASP A 45 -6.57 -6.90 -13.40
CA ASP A 45 -7.02 -5.52 -13.52
C ASP A 45 -7.52 -5.04 -12.15
N LEU A 46 -6.78 -4.16 -11.51
CA LEU A 46 -7.10 -3.63 -10.19
C LEU A 46 -8.10 -2.47 -10.25
N GLY A 47 -8.68 -2.19 -11.40
CA GLY A 47 -9.65 -1.13 -11.60
C GLY A 47 -9.08 0.06 -12.35
N THR A 48 -9.96 1.01 -12.60
CA THR A 48 -9.62 2.26 -13.28
C THR A 48 -10.03 3.43 -12.40
N SER A 49 -9.14 4.39 -12.24
CA SER A 49 -9.37 5.58 -11.46
C SER A 49 -8.51 6.71 -11.99
N ARG A 50 -9.00 7.95 -11.85
CA ARG A 50 -8.09 9.09 -11.94
C ARG A 50 -7.09 8.96 -10.79
N ALA A 51 -5.84 9.29 -11.04
CA ALA A 51 -4.80 9.13 -10.04
C ALA A 51 -3.80 10.28 -10.09
N GLY A 52 -3.36 10.70 -8.91
CA GLY A 52 -2.16 11.50 -8.77
C GLY A 52 -0.96 10.60 -8.58
N VAL A 53 0.11 10.85 -9.32
CA VAL A 53 1.35 10.06 -9.20
C VAL A 53 2.45 10.97 -8.67
N SER A 54 3.12 10.54 -7.60
CA SER A 54 4.18 11.33 -6.97
C SER A 54 5.38 10.43 -6.65
N MET A 55 6.54 11.04 -6.64
CA MET A 55 7.75 10.44 -6.08
C MET A 55 8.09 11.14 -4.79
N ILE A 56 8.38 10.37 -3.74
CA ILE A 56 8.89 10.94 -2.50
C ILE A 56 10.18 10.26 -2.09
N VAL A 57 11.01 11.00 -1.39
CA VAL A 57 12.24 10.48 -0.79
C VAL A 57 12.19 10.76 0.70
N LEU A 58 12.29 9.72 1.48
CA LEU A 58 12.42 9.81 2.92
C LEU A 58 13.90 9.78 3.27
N PRO A 59 14.46 10.88 3.78
CA PRO A 59 15.90 10.91 4.15
C PRO A 59 16.21 9.87 5.21
N VAL A 60 17.49 9.52 5.31
CA VAL A 60 17.98 8.64 6.39
C VAL A 60 17.56 9.20 7.74
N GLY A 61 16.98 8.35 8.60
CA GLY A 61 16.53 8.74 9.93
C GLY A 61 15.22 9.53 9.98
N TRP A 62 14.55 9.76 8.86
CA TRP A 62 13.27 10.46 8.84
C TRP A 62 12.17 9.62 9.49
N VAL A 63 11.40 10.22 10.38
CA VAL A 63 10.18 9.63 10.96
C VAL A 63 9.09 10.71 10.92
N GLY A 64 7.96 10.35 10.35
CA GLY A 64 6.82 11.26 10.24
C GLY A 64 5.92 11.25 11.47
N GLU A 65 4.99 12.19 11.48
CA GLU A 65 3.93 12.25 12.49
C GLU A 65 2.81 11.26 12.16
N TRP A 66 2.00 10.92 13.15
CA TRP A 66 0.78 10.14 12.95
C TRP A 66 -0.20 10.91 12.06
N HIS A 67 -0.64 10.29 10.97
CA HIS A 67 -1.59 10.90 10.05
C HIS A 67 -2.26 9.83 9.19
N GLU A 68 -3.44 10.15 8.69
CA GLU A 68 -4.14 9.31 7.72
C GLU A 68 -3.57 9.55 6.31
N ASN A 69 -3.66 8.53 5.45
CA ASN A 69 -3.49 8.77 4.02
C ASN A 69 -4.58 9.75 3.56
N PRO A 70 -4.26 10.78 2.79
CA PRO A 70 -5.29 11.74 2.36
C PRO A 70 -6.35 11.11 1.44
N LYS A 71 -5.96 10.10 0.69
CA LYS A 71 -6.82 9.29 -0.19
C LYS A 71 -6.27 7.87 -0.24
N PRO A 72 -7.07 6.89 -0.67
CA PRO A 72 -6.53 5.55 -0.92
C PRO A 72 -5.36 5.63 -1.89
N GLN A 73 -4.25 4.99 -1.55
CA GLN A 73 -3.06 5.10 -2.38
C GLN A 73 -2.18 3.87 -2.33
N TRP A 74 -1.61 3.53 -3.49
CA TRP A 74 -0.51 2.58 -3.58
C TRP A 74 0.79 3.27 -3.19
N ILE A 75 1.62 2.56 -2.45
CA ILE A 75 2.96 3.00 -2.09
C ILE A 75 3.92 1.91 -2.53
N VAL A 76 4.81 2.27 -3.46
CA VAL A 76 5.70 1.33 -4.12
C VAL A 76 7.15 1.72 -3.81
N PRO A 77 7.84 0.98 -2.92
CA PRO A 77 9.25 1.24 -2.66
C PRO A 77 10.10 0.89 -3.88
N LEU A 78 10.94 1.81 -4.29
CA LEU A 78 11.87 1.64 -5.42
C LEU A 78 13.30 1.39 -4.96
N SER A 79 13.71 2.00 -3.85
CA SER A 79 15.00 1.75 -3.22
C SER A 79 14.94 2.09 -1.73
N GLY A 80 15.88 1.56 -0.96
CA GLY A 80 15.88 1.70 0.48
C GLY A 80 14.74 0.90 1.14
N ARG A 81 14.53 1.15 2.42
CA ARG A 81 13.48 0.50 3.22
C ARG A 81 12.75 1.53 4.06
N TRP A 82 11.48 1.28 4.31
CA TRP A 82 10.63 2.13 5.14
C TRP A 82 9.72 1.26 6.00
N PHE A 83 9.11 1.84 7.01
CA PHE A 83 8.14 1.14 7.84
C PHE A 83 6.80 1.88 7.88
N VAL A 84 5.76 1.14 8.17
CA VAL A 84 4.43 1.64 8.52
C VAL A 84 4.04 1.03 9.86
N GLU A 85 3.65 1.89 10.80
CA GLU A 85 3.12 1.49 12.09
C GLU A 85 1.68 1.96 12.19
N THR A 86 0.77 1.04 12.54
CA THR A 86 -0.66 1.33 12.68
C THR A 86 -1.07 1.42 14.15
N MET A 87 -2.28 1.94 14.39
CA MET A 87 -2.77 2.23 15.74
C MET A 87 -2.88 0.99 16.62
N ASP A 88 -3.01 -0.19 16.03
CA ASP A 88 -3.03 -1.47 16.76
C ASP A 88 -1.64 -1.93 17.25
N GLY A 89 -0.60 -1.13 16.98
CA GLY A 89 0.77 -1.41 17.40
C GLY A 89 1.55 -2.27 16.42
N GLU A 90 0.98 -2.66 15.30
CA GLU A 90 1.69 -3.43 14.29
C GLU A 90 2.64 -2.54 13.50
N ARG A 91 3.86 -3.01 13.30
CA ARG A 91 4.88 -2.32 12.51
C ARG A 91 5.35 -3.26 11.39
N VAL A 92 5.26 -2.80 10.16
CA VAL A 92 5.68 -3.54 8.97
C VAL A 92 6.79 -2.78 8.27
N GLU A 93 7.91 -3.46 8.03
CA GLU A 93 9.00 -2.91 7.25
C GLU A 93 8.95 -3.45 5.82
N MET A 94 9.16 -2.58 4.84
CA MET A 94 9.05 -2.90 3.43
C MET A 94 10.22 -2.31 2.64
N GLY A 95 10.66 -3.05 1.64
CA GLY A 95 11.65 -2.62 0.67
C GLY A 95 11.16 -2.87 -0.75
N PRO A 96 12.05 -2.76 -1.76
CA PRO A 96 11.69 -3.00 -3.16
C PRO A 96 11.00 -4.35 -3.36
N GLY A 97 9.89 -4.35 -4.11
CA GLY A 97 9.08 -5.54 -4.32
C GLY A 97 7.99 -5.77 -3.29
N GLU A 98 7.97 -5.01 -2.22
CA GLU A 98 6.95 -5.08 -1.18
C GLU A 98 6.09 -3.83 -1.24
N ILE A 99 4.82 -3.96 -1.60
CA ILE A 99 3.93 -2.82 -1.83
C ILE A 99 2.89 -2.69 -0.73
N SER A 100 2.46 -1.47 -0.48
CA SER A 100 1.43 -1.14 0.49
C SER A 100 0.27 -0.42 -0.19
N PHE A 101 -0.95 -0.72 0.23
CA PHE A 101 -2.13 0.05 -0.12
C PHE A 101 -2.66 0.72 1.15
N GLY A 102 -2.57 2.05 1.21
CA GLY A 102 -2.98 2.82 2.37
C GLY A 102 -4.40 3.34 2.21
N GLU A 103 -5.30 2.90 3.10
CA GLU A 103 -6.73 3.23 3.06
C GLU A 103 -7.26 3.46 4.48
N ASP A 104 -6.55 4.25 5.26
CA ASP A 104 -6.83 4.47 6.68
C ASP A 104 -7.61 5.75 6.99
N GLN A 105 -8.40 6.23 6.06
CA GLN A 105 -9.32 7.34 6.30
C GLN A 105 -10.41 6.92 7.28
N GLY A 106 -10.82 7.82 8.16
CA GLY A 106 -11.93 7.58 9.10
C GLY A 106 -11.50 6.99 10.44
N CYS A 107 -10.25 7.16 10.83
CA CYS A 107 -9.80 6.77 12.16
C CYS A 107 -10.41 7.65 13.25
N VAL A 108 -10.59 7.07 14.43
CA VAL A 108 -10.92 7.79 15.65
C VAL A 108 -9.62 7.94 16.45
N PRO A 109 -9.20 9.16 16.84
CA PRO A 109 -7.98 9.34 17.61
C PRO A 109 -8.00 8.48 18.88
N ASP A 110 -6.87 7.85 19.19
CA ASP A 110 -6.71 7.07 20.40
C ASP A 110 -6.45 7.96 21.63
N ALA A 111 -6.16 7.36 22.80
CA ALA A 111 -5.91 8.09 24.03
C ALA A 111 -4.70 9.05 23.96
N HIS A 112 -3.81 8.84 23.00
CA HIS A 112 -2.64 9.69 22.75
C HIS A 112 -2.87 10.69 21.61
N GLY A 113 -4.05 10.73 21.03
CA GLY A 113 -4.37 11.56 19.87
C GLY A 113 -3.84 11.03 18.55
N HIS A 114 -3.38 9.78 18.51
CA HIS A 114 -2.88 9.17 17.28
C HIS A 114 -4.04 8.70 16.40
N LYS A 115 -3.94 8.96 15.11
CA LYS A 115 -4.85 8.43 14.08
C LYS A 115 -4.08 8.15 12.80
N GLY A 116 -4.57 7.20 12.03
CA GLY A 116 -3.89 6.81 10.80
C GLY A 116 -2.68 5.94 11.09
N HIS A 117 -1.56 6.33 10.55
CA HIS A 117 -0.31 5.58 10.67
C HIS A 117 0.86 6.52 10.90
N ARG A 118 1.97 5.93 11.32
CA ARG A 118 3.26 6.59 11.34
C ARG A 118 4.22 5.80 10.46
N SER A 119 5.06 6.51 9.73
CA SER A 119 6.05 5.86 8.87
C SER A 119 7.41 6.53 9.00
N GLY A 120 8.43 5.84 8.55
CA GLY A 120 9.79 6.35 8.59
C GLY A 120 10.75 5.50 7.79
N THR A 121 11.96 6.01 7.65
CA THR A 121 13.06 5.34 6.96
C THR A 121 13.66 4.27 7.84
N VAL A 122 14.01 3.13 7.26
CA VAL A 122 14.71 2.03 7.91
C VAL A 122 16.12 1.90 7.31
N GLY A 123 17.12 1.82 8.17
CA GLY A 123 18.50 1.60 7.72
C GLY A 123 19.22 2.88 7.35
N GLU A 124 20.31 2.72 6.60
CA GLU A 124 21.29 3.78 6.34
C GLU A 124 21.20 4.37 4.94
N GLU A 125 20.13 4.02 4.21
CA GLU A 125 19.83 4.57 2.89
C GLU A 125 18.51 5.33 2.92
N PRO A 126 18.36 6.39 2.12
CA PRO A 126 17.05 7.01 1.96
C PRO A 126 16.05 6.03 1.32
N ALA A 127 14.80 6.14 1.67
CA ALA A 127 13.75 5.37 1.03
C ALA A 127 13.12 6.18 -0.10
N VAL A 128 13.13 5.61 -1.31
CA VAL A 128 12.51 6.23 -2.49
C VAL A 128 11.21 5.49 -2.77
N LEU A 129 10.10 6.21 -2.74
CA LEU A 129 8.76 5.64 -2.87
C LEU A 129 8.02 6.31 -4.03
N MET A 130 7.28 5.49 -4.80
CA MET A 130 6.29 6.00 -5.75
C MET A 130 4.91 5.90 -5.10
N LEU A 131 4.14 6.98 -5.15
CA LEU A 131 2.77 7.01 -4.67
C LEU A 131 1.82 7.08 -5.88
N VAL A 132 0.80 6.23 -5.87
CA VAL A 132 -0.31 6.31 -6.82
C VAL A 132 -1.58 6.52 -6.00
N GLN A 133 -2.02 7.77 -5.95
CA GLN A 133 -3.15 8.21 -5.14
C GLN A 133 -4.42 8.17 -5.97
N LEU A 134 -5.40 7.38 -5.52
CA LEU A 134 -6.65 7.17 -6.25
C LEU A 134 -7.63 8.30 -5.91
N GLU A 135 -8.08 9.04 -6.94
CA GLU A 135 -8.97 10.19 -6.79
C GLU A 135 -10.44 9.79 -6.60
N ASP A 136 -10.82 8.62 -7.11
CA ASP A 136 -12.22 8.22 -7.23
C ASP A 136 -12.72 7.36 -6.06
N GLY A 137 -12.28 7.67 -4.86
CA GLY A 137 -12.98 7.25 -3.67
C GLY A 137 -12.55 5.95 -3.02
N ALA A 138 -13.21 5.68 -1.90
CA ALA A 138 -12.99 4.52 -1.08
C ALA A 138 -13.58 3.26 -1.71
N GLY A 139 -12.90 2.16 -1.46
CA GLY A 139 -13.40 0.84 -1.81
C GLY A 139 -14.37 0.27 -0.77
N PRO A 140 -14.71 -1.01 -0.90
CA PRO A 140 -15.54 -1.68 0.09
C PRO A 140 -14.86 -1.70 1.48
N ALA A 141 -15.65 -1.79 2.53
CA ALA A 141 -15.13 -1.92 3.89
C ALA A 141 -14.41 -3.26 4.07
N GLY A 142 -13.43 -3.27 4.96
CA GLY A 142 -12.66 -4.46 5.29
C GLY A 142 -11.33 -4.56 4.56
N PRO A 143 -10.50 -5.54 4.94
CA PRO A 143 -9.18 -5.71 4.35
C PRO A 143 -9.24 -6.44 3.01
N CYS A 144 -8.12 -6.37 2.28
CA CYS A 144 -7.91 -7.16 1.06
C CYS A 144 -8.87 -6.84 -0.08
N ARG A 145 -9.00 -5.57 -0.36
CA ARG A 145 -9.88 -5.01 -1.38
C ARG A 145 -9.66 -5.57 -2.79
N PHE A 146 -8.45 -6.01 -3.10
CA PHE A 146 -8.07 -6.54 -4.42
C PHE A 146 -7.95 -8.07 -4.45
N ALA A 147 -8.46 -8.74 -3.46
CA ALA A 147 -8.42 -10.20 -3.40
C ALA A 147 -9.49 -10.85 -4.28
#